data_dea415e2a3d003018ce74af404708758
#
_entry.id   dea415e2a3d003018ce74af404708758
#
_cell.length_a   1.000
_cell.length_b   1.000
_cell.length_c   1.000
_cell.angle_alpha   90.00
_cell.angle_beta   90.00
_cell.angle_gamma   90.00
#
_symmetry.space_group_name_H-M   'P 1'
#
loop_
_entity.id
_entity.type
_entity.pdbx_description
1 polymer ?
#
loop_
_entity_poly.entity_id
_entity_poly.type
_entity_poly.pdbx_seq_one_letter_code
_entity_poly.pdbx_strand_id
1 'polypeptide(L)'
;MKKQVLMIAIATVALFAACQQNKGEQAASKSETKATWTKIEPQDIENPIHLFAERHVAIATGKGDSVNAMTVSHGSIGQLWRRPVISIYISSSRYTHELLMNNEYFTVNAFPEECDSALQYLGTHSGRDGDKLSAAGLTLERTELGNPTFREANLVIECRKIYAEPFVRESLDSTALSMLSNGTGMHTMFVGEIVNVMERK
;
A
#
# COMPACT_ATOMS: atom_id res chain seq x y z
N MET A 1 -40.43 65.75 46.57
CA MET A 1 -39.83 66.06 47.89
C MET A 1 -39.11 64.85 48.44
N LYS A 2 -37.94 65.12 49.05
CA LYS A 2 -37.12 64.23 49.90
C LYS A 2 -36.31 63.16 49.11
N LYS A 3 -35.11 63.37 48.96
CA LYS A 3 -33.83 63.53 49.70
C LYS A 3 -32.97 62.30 49.55
N GLN A 4 -31.80 62.51 48.95
CA GLN A 4 -30.63 61.67 48.85
C GLN A 4 -30.20 61.13 50.23
N VAL A 5 -29.63 59.93 50.22
CA VAL A 5 -28.46 59.61 51.07
C VAL A 5 -27.52 58.75 50.31
N LEU A 6 -26.33 59.27 50.14
CA LEU A 6 -25.13 58.68 49.62
C LEU A 6 -24.49 57.89 50.76
N MET A 7 -24.19 56.62 50.59
CA MET A 7 -23.29 55.89 51.48
C MET A 7 -22.13 55.27 50.69
N ILE A 8 -20.98 55.76 50.97
CA ILE A 8 -19.69 55.26 50.52
C ILE A 8 -19.30 54.12 51.45
N ALA A 9 -19.11 52.93 50.96
CA ALA A 9 -18.49 51.84 51.64
C ALA A 9 -17.15 51.49 50.99
N ILE A 10 -16.09 51.75 51.67
CA ILE A 10 -14.72 51.35 51.34
C ILE A 10 -14.61 49.87 51.68
N ALA A 11 -14.31 49.06 50.70
CA ALA A 11 -13.97 47.67 50.88
C ALA A 11 -12.54 47.41 50.44
N THR A 12 -11.77 47.00 51.42
CA THR A 12 -10.36 46.59 51.37
C THR A 12 -10.10 45.46 50.40
N VAL A 13 -9.14 45.71 49.52
CA VAL A 13 -8.61 44.68 48.59
C VAL A 13 -7.67 43.78 49.41
N ALA A 14 -8.02 42.53 49.59
CA ALA A 14 -7.11 41.48 50.05
C ALA A 14 -6.53 40.76 48.80
N LEU A 15 -5.22 40.99 48.58
CA LEU A 15 -4.48 40.21 47.60
C LEU A 15 -4.30 38.78 48.13
N PHE A 16 -4.97 37.81 47.51
CA PHE A 16 -4.58 36.41 47.58
C PHE A 16 -3.82 36.09 46.30
N ALA A 17 -2.48 36.02 46.42
CA ALA A 17 -1.64 35.42 45.41
C ALA A 17 -1.81 33.90 45.46
N ALA A 18 -2.65 33.36 44.60
CA ALA A 18 -2.72 31.94 44.33
C ALA A 18 -1.67 31.58 43.25
N CYS A 19 -0.58 30.95 43.65
CA CYS A 19 0.33 30.26 42.73
C CYS A 19 -0.45 29.10 42.04
N GLN A 20 -0.97 29.33 40.85
CA GLN A 20 -1.33 28.24 39.95
C GLN A 20 -0.07 27.76 39.25
N GLN A 21 0.45 26.62 39.71
CA GLN A 21 1.43 25.82 38.96
C GLN A 21 0.73 25.34 37.66
N ASN A 22 1.06 26.04 36.58
CA ASN A 22 0.77 25.56 35.23
C ASN A 22 1.66 24.35 34.97
N LYS A 23 1.12 23.12 35.16
CA LYS A 23 1.68 21.93 34.58
C LYS A 23 1.47 22.03 33.08
N GLY A 24 2.44 22.59 32.40
CA GLY A 24 2.57 22.46 30.95
C GLY A 24 2.71 20.97 30.61
N GLU A 25 1.65 20.37 30.12
CA GLU A 25 1.76 19.16 29.33
C GLU A 25 2.59 19.51 28.10
N GLN A 26 3.87 19.20 28.16
CA GLN A 26 4.70 19.04 26.99
C GLN A 26 4.15 17.84 26.23
N ALA A 27 3.24 18.10 25.29
CA ALA A 27 3.00 17.19 24.20
C ALA A 27 4.35 16.96 23.51
N ALA A 28 4.96 15.82 23.77
CA ALA A 28 6.11 15.36 23.05
C ALA A 28 5.68 15.19 21.60
N SER A 29 6.01 16.17 20.77
CA SER A 29 6.01 16.04 19.32
C SER A 29 6.93 14.87 19.00
N LYS A 30 6.36 13.68 18.78
CA LYS A 30 7.06 12.60 18.10
C LYS A 30 7.41 13.16 16.72
N SER A 31 8.65 13.55 16.55
CA SER A 31 9.24 13.74 15.24
C SER A 31 9.07 12.42 14.51
N GLU A 32 8.07 12.31 13.65
CA GLU A 32 7.98 11.22 12.68
C GLU A 32 9.19 11.37 11.76
N THR A 33 10.22 10.60 12.05
CA THR A 33 11.35 10.44 11.14
C THR A 33 10.77 9.84 9.89
N LYS A 34 10.57 10.66 8.86
CA LYS A 34 10.03 10.21 7.56
C LYS A 34 11.00 9.15 7.04
N ALA A 35 10.59 7.89 7.06
CA ALA A 35 11.40 6.79 6.57
C ALA A 35 11.79 7.08 5.12
N THR A 36 13.09 7.10 4.83
CA THR A 36 13.64 7.45 3.52
C THR A 36 13.76 6.18 2.69
N TRP A 37 13.32 6.25 1.43
CA TRP A 37 13.52 5.18 0.47
C TRP A 37 15.01 4.99 0.17
N THR A 38 15.47 3.75 0.21
CA THR A 38 16.81 3.33 -0.19
C THR A 38 16.69 2.40 -1.37
N LYS A 39 17.46 2.66 -2.44
CA LYS A 39 17.55 1.75 -3.57
C LYS A 39 18.38 0.53 -3.18
N ILE A 40 17.89 -0.66 -3.51
CA ILE A 40 18.59 -1.92 -3.33
C ILE A 40 18.70 -2.66 -4.66
N GLU A 41 19.59 -3.65 -4.72
CA GLU A 41 19.73 -4.49 -5.92
C GLU A 41 18.69 -5.62 -5.90
N PRO A 42 18.25 -6.13 -7.07
CA PRO A 42 17.26 -7.20 -7.14
C PRO A 42 17.62 -8.49 -6.39
N GLN A 43 18.91 -8.81 -6.28
CA GLN A 43 19.39 -9.99 -5.53
C GLN A 43 19.28 -9.83 -4.02
N ASP A 44 19.11 -8.62 -3.52
CA ASP A 44 18.97 -8.31 -2.09
C ASP A 44 17.50 -8.34 -1.63
N ILE A 45 16.55 -8.59 -2.56
CA ILE A 45 15.14 -8.81 -2.23
C ILE A 45 15.04 -10.06 -1.36
N GLU A 46 14.20 -9.99 -0.33
CA GLU A 46 13.92 -11.12 0.56
C GLU A 46 13.46 -12.38 -0.22
N ASN A 47 13.51 -13.53 0.45
CA ASN A 47 13.09 -14.81 -0.13
C ASN A 47 11.70 -14.69 -0.78
N PRO A 48 11.55 -15.00 -2.09
CA PRO A 48 10.28 -14.87 -2.80
C PRO A 48 9.14 -15.71 -2.22
N ILE A 49 9.43 -16.88 -1.63
CA ILE A 49 8.39 -17.69 -0.99
C ILE A 49 7.83 -16.95 0.21
N HIS A 50 8.68 -16.40 1.08
CA HIS A 50 8.27 -15.59 2.21
C HIS A 50 7.48 -14.35 1.74
N LEU A 51 8.01 -13.64 0.76
CA LEU A 51 7.39 -12.42 0.23
C LEU A 51 5.95 -12.66 -0.27
N PHE A 52 5.73 -13.73 -1.04
CA PHE A 52 4.42 -13.98 -1.65
C PHE A 52 3.49 -14.83 -0.76
N ALA A 53 4.01 -15.90 -0.15
CA ALA A 53 3.16 -16.86 0.54
C ALA A 53 2.84 -16.45 1.99
N GLU A 54 3.73 -15.72 2.65
CA GLU A 54 3.58 -15.37 4.06
C GLU A 54 3.23 -13.90 4.26
N ARG A 55 4.02 -12.97 3.68
CA ARG A 55 3.74 -11.55 3.82
C ARG A 55 2.57 -11.05 2.97
N HIS A 56 2.31 -11.70 1.83
CA HIS A 56 1.47 -11.19 0.76
C HIS A 56 1.96 -9.82 0.22
N VAL A 57 1.60 -9.52 -1.01
CA VAL A 57 1.96 -8.25 -1.64
C VAL A 57 0.78 -7.68 -2.40
N ALA A 58 0.77 -6.37 -2.62
CA ALA A 58 -0.17 -5.75 -3.54
C ALA A 58 0.49 -5.46 -4.89
N ILE A 59 -0.12 -5.93 -5.97
CA ILE A 59 0.23 -5.52 -7.33
C ILE A 59 -0.56 -4.26 -7.65
N ALA A 60 0.15 -3.19 -8.02
CA ALA A 60 -0.48 -1.95 -8.46
C ALA A 60 -0.09 -1.63 -9.91
N THR A 61 -1.04 -1.13 -10.68
CA THR A 61 -0.84 -0.70 -12.07
C THR A 61 -1.88 0.34 -12.47
N GLY A 62 -1.60 1.07 -13.55
CA GLY A 62 -2.49 2.10 -14.07
C GLY A 62 -1.80 3.45 -14.22
N LYS A 63 -2.48 4.39 -14.87
CA LYS A 63 -2.01 5.77 -15.15
C LYS A 63 -3.07 6.79 -14.78
N GLY A 64 -2.64 8.01 -14.45
CA GLY A 64 -3.55 9.10 -14.08
C GLY A 64 -4.49 8.68 -12.95
N ASP A 65 -5.79 8.83 -13.15
CA ASP A 65 -6.84 8.46 -12.20
C ASP A 65 -7.26 6.98 -12.32
N SER A 66 -6.81 6.28 -13.37
CA SER A 66 -7.12 4.87 -13.59
C SER A 66 -6.05 3.98 -12.99
N VAL A 67 -6.02 3.89 -11.66
CA VAL A 67 -5.10 3.03 -10.89
C VAL A 67 -5.88 2.02 -10.10
N ASN A 68 -5.38 0.80 -10.06
CA ASN A 68 -5.92 -0.22 -9.15
C ASN A 68 -4.79 -1.05 -8.55
N ALA A 69 -5.08 -1.64 -7.38
CA ALA A 69 -4.22 -2.62 -6.76
C ALA A 69 -5.03 -3.84 -6.30
N MET A 70 -4.35 -4.97 -6.19
CA MET A 70 -4.91 -6.18 -5.60
C MET A 70 -3.83 -6.97 -4.86
N THR A 71 -4.21 -7.63 -3.82
CA THR A 71 -3.33 -8.56 -3.10
C THR A 71 -3.14 -9.84 -3.89
N VAL A 72 -1.91 -10.31 -3.91
CA VAL A 72 -1.51 -11.59 -4.48
C VAL A 72 -0.66 -12.38 -3.49
N SER A 73 -0.79 -13.71 -3.56
CA SER A 73 0.00 -14.67 -2.79
C SER A 73 0.80 -15.63 -3.68
N HIS A 74 0.81 -15.38 -4.99
CA HIS A 74 1.49 -16.22 -5.96
C HIS A 74 2.44 -15.38 -6.82
N GLY A 75 3.70 -15.74 -6.83
CA GLY A 75 4.72 -15.08 -7.63
C GLY A 75 6.07 -15.77 -7.51
N SER A 76 7.01 -15.33 -8.31
CA SER A 76 8.40 -15.79 -8.26
C SER A 76 9.33 -14.66 -8.68
N ILE A 77 10.56 -14.68 -8.18
CA ILE A 77 11.64 -13.78 -8.58
C ILE A 77 12.76 -14.65 -9.11
N GLY A 78 13.36 -14.23 -10.21
CA GLY A 78 14.42 -15.00 -10.84
C GLY A 78 15.11 -14.24 -11.96
N GLN A 79 15.68 -14.97 -12.89
CA GLN A 79 16.38 -14.42 -14.04
C GLN A 79 15.81 -14.97 -15.34
N LEU A 80 15.57 -14.10 -16.32
CA LEU A 80 15.17 -14.46 -17.67
C LEU A 80 15.94 -13.60 -18.67
N TRP A 81 16.58 -14.24 -19.67
CA TRP A 81 17.37 -13.54 -20.70
C TRP A 81 18.38 -12.53 -20.13
N ARG A 82 19.09 -12.93 -19.07
CA ARG A 82 20.09 -12.10 -18.34
C ARG A 82 19.49 -10.84 -17.68
N ARG A 83 18.20 -10.85 -17.38
CA ARG A 83 17.49 -9.77 -16.68
C ARG A 83 16.91 -10.30 -15.38
N PRO A 84 16.99 -9.55 -14.29
CA PRO A 84 16.20 -9.88 -13.11
C PRO A 84 14.72 -9.70 -13.44
N VAL A 85 13.90 -10.68 -13.11
CA VAL A 85 12.46 -10.68 -13.41
C VAL A 85 11.64 -11.10 -12.21
N ILE A 86 10.40 -10.64 -12.21
CA ILE A 86 9.34 -11.14 -11.32
C ILE A 86 8.21 -11.69 -12.17
N SER A 87 7.67 -12.85 -11.79
CA SER A 87 6.47 -13.41 -12.39
C SER A 87 5.32 -13.34 -11.41
N ILE A 88 4.18 -12.86 -11.87
CA ILE A 88 2.92 -12.80 -11.11
C ILE A 88 1.80 -13.48 -11.90
N TYR A 89 0.82 -14.03 -11.17
CA TYR A 89 -0.25 -14.84 -11.76
C TYR A 89 -1.60 -14.23 -11.37
N ILE A 90 -2.28 -13.63 -12.34
CA ILE A 90 -3.50 -12.86 -12.10
C ILE A 90 -4.66 -13.48 -12.87
N SER A 91 -5.75 -13.79 -12.14
CA SER A 91 -6.97 -14.29 -12.75
C SER A 91 -7.59 -13.27 -13.71
N SER A 92 -8.06 -13.76 -14.88
CA SER A 92 -8.71 -12.94 -15.91
C SER A 92 -10.00 -12.24 -15.43
N SER A 93 -10.59 -12.71 -14.33
CA SER A 93 -11.78 -12.07 -13.73
C SER A 93 -11.46 -10.78 -12.95
N ARG A 94 -10.20 -10.55 -12.58
CA ARG A 94 -9.80 -9.41 -11.75
C ARG A 94 -9.65 -8.12 -12.54
N TYR A 95 -10.12 -7.01 -11.99
CA TYR A 95 -9.98 -5.69 -12.63
C TYR A 95 -8.52 -5.31 -12.87
N THR A 96 -7.62 -5.67 -11.94
CA THR A 96 -6.18 -5.47 -12.11
C THR A 96 -5.62 -6.19 -13.33
N HIS A 97 -6.19 -7.36 -13.71
CA HIS A 97 -5.80 -8.09 -14.93
C HIS A 97 -6.00 -7.22 -16.19
N GLU A 98 -7.18 -6.61 -16.31
CA GLU A 98 -7.50 -5.72 -17.44
C GLU A 98 -6.51 -4.55 -17.52
N LEU A 99 -6.20 -3.93 -16.39
CA LEU A 99 -5.23 -2.84 -16.33
C LEU A 99 -3.81 -3.31 -16.65
N LEU A 100 -3.39 -4.51 -16.17
CA LEU A 100 -2.09 -5.08 -16.49
C LEU A 100 -1.94 -5.38 -17.98
N MET A 101 -2.98 -5.84 -18.65
CA MET A 101 -2.95 -6.04 -20.11
C MET A 101 -2.66 -4.73 -20.87
N ASN A 102 -3.22 -3.61 -20.40
CA ASN A 102 -3.18 -2.31 -21.07
C ASN A 102 -2.04 -1.39 -20.61
N ASN A 103 -1.29 -1.74 -19.55
CA ASN A 103 -0.18 -0.93 -19.04
C ASN A 103 1.16 -1.65 -19.23
N GLU A 104 2.18 -0.87 -19.51
CA GLU A 104 3.56 -1.37 -19.67
C GLU A 104 4.22 -1.69 -18.33
N TYR A 105 3.88 -0.96 -17.28
CA TYR A 105 4.49 -1.08 -15.96
C TYR A 105 3.50 -1.52 -14.91
N PHE A 106 4.04 -2.19 -13.89
CA PHE A 106 3.37 -2.47 -12.63
C PHE A 106 4.37 -2.42 -11.48
N THR A 107 3.88 -2.31 -10.27
CA THR A 107 4.68 -2.40 -9.05
C THR A 107 4.20 -3.56 -8.19
N VAL A 108 5.14 -4.19 -7.50
CA VAL A 108 4.90 -5.14 -6.41
C VAL A 108 5.26 -4.44 -5.12
N ASN A 109 4.28 -4.29 -4.25
CA ASN A 109 4.40 -3.53 -3.01
C ASN A 109 4.23 -4.46 -1.82
N ALA A 110 5.26 -4.56 -0.96
CA ALA A 110 5.13 -5.22 0.34
C ALA A 110 4.92 -4.18 1.44
N PHE A 111 4.28 -4.61 2.51
CA PHE A 111 3.85 -3.75 3.60
C PHE A 111 4.29 -4.33 4.95
N PRO A 112 4.38 -3.53 6.00
CA PRO A 112 4.50 -4.01 7.35
C PRO A 112 3.18 -4.65 7.83
N GLU A 113 3.24 -5.48 8.88
CA GLU A 113 2.10 -6.27 9.41
C GLU A 113 0.89 -5.38 9.78
N GLU A 114 1.09 -4.15 10.17
CA GLU A 114 0.03 -3.19 10.50
C GLU A 114 -0.92 -2.93 9.32
N CYS A 115 -0.50 -3.25 8.10
CA CYS A 115 -1.28 -3.09 6.87
C CYS A 115 -2.04 -4.35 6.45
N ASP A 116 -2.04 -5.43 7.22
CA ASP A 116 -2.69 -6.70 6.85
C ASP A 116 -4.19 -6.53 6.54
N SER A 117 -4.89 -5.68 7.29
CA SER A 117 -6.29 -5.36 7.01
C SER A 117 -6.49 -4.68 5.64
N ALA A 118 -5.56 -3.81 5.24
CA ALA A 118 -5.59 -3.19 3.92
C ALA A 118 -5.35 -4.23 2.82
N LEU A 119 -4.38 -5.12 3.00
CA LEU A 119 -4.11 -6.22 2.06
C LEU A 119 -5.32 -7.15 1.93
N GLN A 120 -5.98 -7.51 3.05
CA GLN A 120 -7.20 -8.30 3.02
C GLN A 120 -8.30 -7.59 2.23
N TYR A 121 -8.49 -6.29 2.44
CA TYR A 121 -9.46 -5.49 1.70
C TYR A 121 -9.15 -5.48 0.21
N LEU A 122 -7.89 -5.24 -0.18
CA LEU A 122 -7.46 -5.26 -1.58
C LEU A 122 -7.66 -6.62 -2.25
N GLY A 123 -7.57 -7.72 -1.51
CA GLY A 123 -7.77 -9.08 -2.03
C GLY A 123 -9.25 -9.43 -2.28
N THR A 124 -10.17 -8.85 -1.50
CA THR A 124 -11.58 -9.25 -1.45
C THR A 124 -12.54 -8.30 -2.18
N HIS A 125 -12.16 -7.04 -2.40
CA HIS A 125 -13.01 -6.04 -3.05
C HIS A 125 -12.54 -5.74 -4.48
N SER A 126 -13.46 -5.30 -5.34
CA SER A 126 -13.16 -4.93 -6.72
C SER A 126 -12.98 -3.41 -6.85
N GLY A 127 -11.97 -2.98 -7.62
CA GLY A 127 -11.84 -1.57 -8.00
C GLY A 127 -12.88 -1.09 -9.02
N ARG A 128 -13.75 -1.98 -9.51
CA ARG A 128 -14.92 -1.59 -10.31
C ARG A 128 -16.04 -1.01 -9.48
N ASP A 129 -16.06 -1.28 -8.16
CA ASP A 129 -17.15 -0.94 -7.27
C ASP A 129 -16.93 0.41 -6.56
N GLY A 130 -15.79 1.08 -6.80
CA GLY A 130 -15.48 2.39 -6.22
C GLY A 130 -14.00 2.60 -5.92
N ASP A 131 -13.68 3.65 -5.15
CA ASP A 131 -12.31 3.96 -4.72
C ASP A 131 -11.82 2.97 -3.65
N LYS A 132 -11.36 1.84 -4.16
CA LYS A 132 -10.85 0.73 -3.37
C LYS A 132 -9.59 1.08 -2.57
N LEU A 133 -8.72 1.93 -3.11
CA LEU A 133 -7.45 2.26 -2.49
C LEU A 133 -7.66 3.12 -1.25
N SER A 134 -8.47 4.14 -1.37
CA SER A 134 -8.88 4.99 -0.24
C SER A 134 -9.66 4.20 0.81
N ALA A 135 -10.57 3.31 0.39
CA ALA A 135 -11.33 2.46 1.30
C ALA A 135 -10.46 1.45 2.07
N ALA A 136 -9.33 1.03 1.49
CA ALA A 136 -8.32 0.21 2.15
C ALA A 136 -7.44 1.02 3.12
N GLY A 137 -7.56 2.35 3.17
CA GLY A 137 -6.73 3.22 3.99
C GLY A 137 -5.31 3.41 3.45
N LEU A 138 -5.10 3.14 2.16
CA LEU A 138 -3.79 3.30 1.51
C LEU A 138 -3.69 4.64 0.79
N THR A 139 -2.54 5.28 0.93
CA THR A 139 -2.23 6.55 0.27
C THR A 139 -1.43 6.31 -0.99
N LEU A 140 -2.04 6.58 -2.15
CA LEU A 140 -1.38 6.45 -3.43
C LEU A 140 -0.21 7.43 -3.54
N GLU A 141 0.95 6.90 -3.87
CA GLU A 141 2.15 7.65 -4.26
C GLU A 141 2.63 7.19 -5.64
N ARG A 142 3.68 7.83 -6.16
CA ARG A 142 4.28 7.48 -7.45
C ARG A 142 5.77 7.25 -7.28
N THR A 143 6.29 6.26 -8.00
CA THR A 143 7.72 6.06 -8.16
C THR A 143 8.34 7.20 -8.99
N GLU A 144 9.68 7.24 -9.11
CA GLU A 144 10.36 8.20 -9.99
C GLU A 144 9.97 8.07 -11.47
N LEU A 145 9.59 6.85 -11.91
CA LEU A 145 9.08 6.61 -13.27
C LEU A 145 7.58 6.89 -13.41
N GLY A 146 6.92 7.35 -12.35
CA GLY A 146 5.51 7.72 -12.34
C GLY A 146 4.53 6.55 -12.13
N ASN A 147 5.03 5.35 -11.81
CA ASN A 147 4.19 4.19 -11.57
C ASN A 147 3.55 4.19 -10.16
N PRO A 148 2.36 3.59 -9.98
CA PRO A 148 1.66 3.62 -8.70
C PRO A 148 2.40 2.83 -7.63
N THR A 149 2.50 3.39 -6.43
CA THR A 149 2.98 2.78 -5.19
C THR A 149 2.20 3.37 -4.00
N PHE A 150 2.55 3.01 -2.78
CA PHE A 150 1.84 3.44 -1.58
C PHE A 150 2.80 3.98 -0.52
N ARG A 151 2.33 5.01 0.18
CA ARG A 151 3.06 5.59 1.31
C ARG A 151 3.37 4.55 2.39
N GLU A 152 2.46 3.64 2.61
CA GLU A 152 2.50 2.63 3.66
C GLU A 152 3.39 1.43 3.29
N ALA A 153 3.76 1.26 2.01
CA ALA A 153 4.64 0.18 1.58
C ALA A 153 6.05 0.34 2.13
N ASN A 154 6.71 -0.75 2.49
CA ASN A 154 8.11 -0.77 2.93
C ASN A 154 9.08 -1.40 1.92
N LEU A 155 8.56 -2.08 0.91
CA LEU A 155 9.31 -2.56 -0.25
C LEU A 155 8.49 -2.30 -1.52
N VAL A 156 9.14 -1.75 -2.54
CA VAL A 156 8.55 -1.52 -3.87
C VAL A 156 9.47 -2.10 -4.92
N ILE A 157 8.96 -3.03 -5.70
CA ILE A 157 9.63 -3.61 -6.86
C ILE A 157 8.91 -3.07 -8.10
N GLU A 158 9.58 -2.23 -8.86
CA GLU A 158 9.03 -1.61 -10.07
C GLU A 158 9.41 -2.42 -11.28
N CYS A 159 8.42 -2.81 -12.09
CA CYS A 159 8.58 -3.78 -13.15
C CYS A 159 8.05 -3.25 -14.49
N ARG A 160 8.85 -3.46 -15.53
CA ARG A 160 8.43 -3.30 -16.92
C ARG A 160 7.94 -4.64 -17.46
N LYS A 161 6.68 -4.74 -17.84
CA LYS A 161 6.10 -5.96 -18.40
C LYS A 161 6.81 -6.36 -19.70
N ILE A 162 7.31 -7.58 -19.75
CA ILE A 162 8.00 -8.14 -20.93
C ILE A 162 7.27 -9.36 -21.53
N TYR A 163 6.30 -9.92 -20.78
CA TYR A 163 5.51 -11.06 -21.25
C TYR A 163 4.15 -11.10 -20.53
N ALA A 164 3.11 -11.53 -21.24
CA ALA A 164 1.78 -11.77 -20.68
C ALA A 164 1.03 -12.81 -21.52
N GLU A 165 0.79 -14.00 -20.95
CA GLU A 165 0.04 -15.08 -21.59
C GLU A 165 -0.80 -15.85 -20.58
N PRO A 166 -2.05 -16.22 -20.92
CA PRO A 166 -2.85 -17.12 -20.11
C PRO A 166 -2.20 -18.50 -20.00
N PHE A 167 -2.40 -19.19 -18.87
CA PHE A 167 -2.08 -20.60 -18.82
C PHE A 167 -2.94 -21.42 -19.78
N VAL A 168 -2.31 -22.37 -20.44
CA VAL A 168 -2.97 -23.33 -21.30
C VAL A 168 -3.59 -24.44 -20.42
N ARG A 169 -4.92 -24.55 -20.44
CA ARG A 169 -5.67 -25.47 -19.58
C ARG A 169 -5.19 -26.92 -19.67
N GLU A 170 -4.90 -27.37 -20.88
CA GLU A 170 -4.45 -28.73 -21.21
C GLU A 170 -3.04 -29.05 -20.69
N SER A 171 -2.30 -28.03 -20.33
CA SER A 171 -0.94 -28.13 -19.76
C SER A 171 -0.92 -28.12 -18.23
N LEU A 172 -2.08 -27.99 -17.59
CA LEU A 172 -2.19 -27.95 -16.13
C LEU A 172 -2.42 -29.35 -15.56
N ASP A 173 -1.81 -29.62 -14.39
CA ASP A 173 -2.09 -30.82 -13.65
C ASP A 173 -3.48 -30.80 -12.98
N SER A 174 -3.89 -31.94 -12.41
CA SER A 174 -5.21 -32.09 -11.78
C SER A 174 -5.37 -31.18 -10.54
N THR A 175 -4.30 -30.88 -9.82
CA THR A 175 -4.32 -30.01 -8.64
C THR A 175 -4.58 -28.57 -9.05
N ALA A 176 -3.83 -28.05 -10.04
CA ALA A 176 -4.04 -26.72 -10.59
C ALA A 176 -5.45 -26.56 -11.19
N LEU A 177 -5.92 -27.58 -11.95
CA LEU A 177 -7.27 -27.58 -12.49
C LEU A 177 -8.36 -27.53 -11.43
N SER A 178 -8.19 -28.23 -10.31
CA SER A 178 -9.14 -28.20 -9.19
C SER A 178 -9.22 -26.82 -8.53
N MET A 179 -8.08 -26.13 -8.39
CA MET A 179 -8.03 -24.77 -7.85
C MET A 179 -8.71 -23.75 -8.77
N LEU A 180 -8.65 -23.94 -10.08
CA LEU A 180 -9.27 -23.05 -11.07
C LEU A 180 -10.76 -23.34 -11.30
N SER A 181 -11.27 -24.47 -10.84
CA SER A 181 -12.68 -24.90 -11.07
C SER A 181 -13.69 -24.04 -10.28
N ASN A 182 -13.27 -23.25 -9.32
CA ASN A 182 -14.10 -22.43 -8.44
C ASN A 182 -14.57 -21.10 -9.07
N GLY A 183 -14.60 -20.96 -10.39
CA GLY A 183 -15.15 -19.81 -11.08
C GLY A 183 -14.21 -18.58 -11.11
N THR A 184 -12.96 -18.72 -10.72
CA THR A 184 -11.99 -17.62 -10.65
C THR A 184 -11.43 -17.19 -12.02
N GLY A 185 -11.77 -17.90 -13.10
CA GLY A 185 -11.18 -17.66 -14.42
C GLY A 185 -9.73 -18.16 -14.54
N MET A 186 -9.26 -18.29 -15.80
CA MET A 186 -7.88 -18.69 -16.06
C MET A 186 -6.91 -17.59 -15.60
N HIS A 187 -5.80 -17.99 -14.99
CA HIS A 187 -4.73 -17.07 -14.65
C HIS A 187 -3.86 -16.76 -15.87
N THR A 188 -3.46 -15.51 -15.96
CA THR A 188 -2.44 -15.04 -16.90
C THR A 188 -1.13 -14.91 -16.15
N MET A 189 -0.05 -15.46 -16.69
CA MET A 189 1.30 -15.20 -16.22
C MET A 189 1.77 -13.86 -16.81
N PHE A 190 2.10 -12.93 -15.96
CA PHE A 190 2.79 -11.69 -16.31
C PHE A 190 4.23 -11.77 -15.85
N VAL A 191 5.17 -11.54 -16.75
CA VAL A 191 6.59 -11.43 -16.41
C VAL A 191 7.01 -9.97 -16.57
N GLY A 192 7.55 -9.39 -15.51
CA GLY A 192 8.13 -8.07 -15.50
C GLY A 192 9.63 -8.08 -15.30
N GLU A 193 10.38 -7.37 -16.14
CA GLU A 193 11.77 -7.01 -15.85
C GLU A 193 11.80 -6.07 -14.64
N ILE A 194 12.57 -6.41 -13.62
CA ILE A 194 12.76 -5.54 -12.45
C ILE A 194 13.67 -4.38 -12.86
N VAL A 195 13.11 -3.19 -12.91
CA VAL A 195 13.84 -1.97 -13.32
C VAL A 195 14.27 -1.11 -12.14
N ASN A 196 13.61 -1.26 -11.01
CA ASN A 196 13.95 -0.55 -9.78
C ASN A 196 13.45 -1.30 -8.56
N VAL A 197 14.20 -1.25 -7.46
CA VAL A 197 13.80 -1.80 -6.16
C VAL A 197 14.11 -0.76 -5.09
N MET A 198 13.13 -0.45 -4.27
CA MET A 198 13.24 0.52 -3.18
C MET A 198 12.73 -0.10 -1.89
N GLU A 199 13.52 0.00 -0.84
CA GLU A 199 13.18 -0.44 0.51
C GLU A 199 13.25 0.73 1.47
N ARG A 200 12.42 0.69 2.52
CA ARG A 200 12.55 1.57 3.68
C ARG A 200 12.32 0.80 4.97
N LYS A 201 13.13 1.12 5.96
CA LYS A 201 13.09 0.52 7.30
C LYS A 201 12.55 1.50 8.31
#